data_dfd3486f9cc4073bf074f3a9772b9977
#
_entry.id   dfd3486f9cc4073bf074f3a9772b9977
#
_cell.length_a   1.000
_cell.length_b   1.000
_cell.length_c   1.000
_cell.angle_alpha   90.00
_cell.angle_beta   90.00
_cell.angle_gamma   90.00
#
_symmetry.space_group_name_H-M   'P 1'
#
loop_
_entity.id
_entity.type
_entity.pdbx_description
1 polymer ?
#
loop_
_entity_poly.entity_id
_entity_poly.type
_entity_poly.pdbx_seq_one_letter_code
_entity_poly.pdbx_strand_id
1 'polypeptide(L)'
;MRRPNRIGLTLGATKLVLASLVTAVLVAACGGGSGPGPAGGPITGSTGAVKVALLLPITSSGNTPGVAKALKQAAELALFDFDNPSVSLVPKDTRGTPEGARAAAESAIQDGAELIIGPLFAQEVSGAAPVARQANVPMIAFSSDEKVAGSGVYLLSFLAGRDVPRIVAYAIAHGKPNFALLVPQSPYGRVAEEAFAKTVGRAGGQTVVRATFPPNDANAMLGPVRQVANAIKSGQKVDALFLPTSPEDLQSLAPLLTSADVTSARVQFIGTGQWDYPNIGREKALLGGWYPAPDPKGWSNFTASYAKTYGATPPRIASLAYDAVSLAVSLSQNPPGQRYTLAQLTRASGFAGVDGLFRLLPDGTSERGLAILQVREYGPEVLEPAPNGFTSAQY
;
A
#
# COMPACT_ATOMS: atom_id res chain seq x y z
N MET A 1 -8.07 46.41 51.64
CA MET A 1 -9.09 46.48 52.69
C MET A 1 -9.81 45.15 52.82
N ARG A 2 -9.77 44.63 54.08
CA ARG A 2 -10.62 43.58 54.72
C ARG A 2 -10.64 42.15 54.17
N ARG A 3 -9.82 41.30 54.77
CA ARG A 3 -10.20 39.95 55.26
C ARG A 3 -11.21 40.10 56.46
N PRO A 4 -11.76 39.04 57.11
CA PRO A 4 -11.72 37.59 56.97
C PRO A 4 -13.09 36.91 57.21
N ASN A 5 -13.23 35.60 57.15
CA ASN A 5 -13.53 34.80 58.33
C ASN A 5 -13.49 33.28 58.10
N ARG A 6 -12.85 32.64 59.09
CA ARG A 6 -12.77 31.24 59.42
C ARG A 6 -14.04 30.78 60.15
N ILE A 7 -14.26 29.48 60.23
CA ILE A 7 -14.76 28.61 61.33
C ILE A 7 -15.00 27.26 60.66
N GLY A 8 -14.55 26.06 61.00
CA GLY A 8 -13.96 25.53 62.17
C GLY A 8 -14.67 24.25 62.61
N LEU A 9 -13.90 23.15 62.77
CA LEU A 9 -14.13 21.97 63.67
C LEU A 9 -15.38 21.10 63.39
N THR A 10 -15.41 19.76 63.55
CA THR A 10 -14.75 18.80 64.53
C THR A 10 -14.95 17.35 64.01
N LEU A 11 -13.97 16.54 64.14
CA LEU A 11 -13.79 15.25 64.85
C LEU A 11 -15.01 14.31 65.02
N GLY A 12 -14.79 13.04 64.72
CA GLY A 12 -15.59 11.90 65.14
C GLY A 12 -15.00 10.57 64.71
N ALA A 13 -14.02 10.07 65.48
CA ALA A 13 -13.50 8.71 65.30
C ALA A 13 -14.40 7.73 66.09
N THR A 14 -14.68 6.55 65.43
CA THR A 14 -15.01 5.36 66.27
C THR A 14 -14.50 4.09 65.58
N LYS A 15 -13.60 3.41 66.26
CA LYS A 15 -13.13 2.04 66.02
C LYS A 15 -14.22 1.05 66.38
N LEU A 16 -14.40 -0.05 65.70
CA LEU A 16 -14.76 -1.33 66.32
C LEU A 16 -14.19 -2.50 65.49
N VAL A 17 -13.64 -3.42 66.26
CA VAL A 17 -12.87 -4.63 65.93
C VAL A 17 -13.82 -5.85 66.05
N LEU A 18 -13.35 -6.99 65.54
CA LEU A 18 -13.79 -8.42 65.73
C LEU A 18 -14.64 -9.00 64.61
N ALA A 19 -14.50 -10.22 64.19
CA ALA A 19 -13.63 -11.37 64.45
C ALA A 19 -14.04 -12.47 63.43
N SER A 20 -13.06 -13.25 63.03
CA SER A 20 -13.04 -14.63 62.50
C SER A 20 -14.35 -15.45 62.45
N LEU A 21 -14.54 -16.18 61.31
CA LEU A 21 -14.88 -17.61 61.37
C LEU A 21 -14.48 -18.34 60.09
N VAL A 22 -13.63 -19.34 60.23
CA VAL A 22 -13.26 -20.38 59.27
C VAL A 22 -14.38 -21.41 59.25
N THR A 23 -14.82 -21.82 58.06
CA THR A 23 -15.52 -23.12 57.91
C THR A 23 -15.15 -23.76 56.55
N ALA A 24 -14.35 -24.79 56.63
CA ALA A 24 -14.08 -25.72 55.53
C ALA A 24 -15.24 -26.72 55.42
N VAL A 25 -15.76 -26.95 54.21
CA VAL A 25 -16.57 -28.14 53.92
C VAL A 25 -16.05 -28.81 52.66
N LEU A 26 -15.44 -29.97 52.83
CA LEU A 26 -15.20 -30.97 51.81
C LEU A 26 -16.52 -31.71 51.54
N VAL A 27 -16.95 -31.79 50.25
CA VAL A 27 -17.81 -32.87 49.78
C VAL A 27 -17.31 -33.36 48.44
N ALA A 28 -16.83 -34.59 48.43
CA ALA A 28 -16.57 -35.39 47.23
C ALA A 28 -17.89 -36.10 46.87
N ALA A 29 -18.24 -36.07 45.56
CA ALA A 29 -19.11 -37.10 45.00
C ALA A 29 -18.87 -37.27 43.50
N CYS A 30 -18.60 -38.48 43.09
CA CYS A 30 -18.42 -38.99 41.73
C CYS A 30 -19.76 -38.99 40.97
N GLY A 31 -19.66 -38.87 39.63
CA GLY A 31 -20.78 -39.17 38.74
C GLY A 31 -20.43 -38.84 37.28
N GLY A 32 -20.13 -39.87 36.47
CA GLY A 32 -19.66 -39.77 35.10
C GLY A 32 -20.71 -39.37 34.08
N GLY A 33 -20.26 -38.99 32.92
CA GLY A 33 -21.04 -38.67 31.71
C GLY A 33 -20.15 -38.22 30.58
N SER A 34 -19.72 -39.15 29.72
CA SER A 34 -18.89 -38.90 28.56
C SER A 34 -19.70 -38.25 27.43
N GLY A 35 -19.25 -37.10 26.96
CA GLY A 35 -19.62 -36.50 25.65
C GLY A 35 -18.43 -35.72 25.11
N PRO A 36 -17.97 -35.92 23.85
CA PRO A 36 -16.88 -35.15 23.32
C PRO A 36 -17.40 -33.76 22.86
N GLY A 37 -17.18 -32.74 23.67
CA GLY A 37 -17.29 -31.38 23.23
C GLY A 37 -15.99 -30.93 22.55
N PRO A 38 -16.04 -29.97 21.60
CA PRO A 38 -14.83 -29.46 20.98
C PRO A 38 -13.94 -28.80 22.03
N ALA A 39 -12.73 -29.30 22.15
CA ALA A 39 -11.72 -28.76 23.05
C ALA A 39 -11.26 -27.39 22.58
N GLY A 40 -11.92 -26.36 23.06
CA GLY A 40 -11.37 -25.02 23.14
C GLY A 40 -10.34 -25.00 24.27
N GLY A 41 -9.08 -25.24 23.96
CA GLY A 41 -7.99 -25.05 24.93
C GLY A 41 -7.97 -23.59 25.39
N PRO A 42 -7.56 -23.32 26.66
CA PRO A 42 -7.41 -21.95 27.12
C PRO A 42 -6.35 -21.27 26.25
N ILE A 43 -6.73 -20.18 25.57
CA ILE A 43 -5.81 -19.25 24.91
C ILE A 43 -5.01 -18.61 26.06
N THR A 44 -3.87 -19.18 26.39
CA THR A 44 -2.91 -18.55 27.28
C THR A 44 -2.39 -17.34 26.55
N GLY A 45 -2.92 -16.16 26.91
CA GLY A 45 -2.43 -14.87 26.44
C GLY A 45 -0.95 -14.77 26.80
N SER A 46 -0.09 -14.96 25.79
CA SER A 46 1.35 -14.72 25.92
C SER A 46 1.53 -13.24 26.27
N THR A 47 2.12 -12.96 27.42
CA THR A 47 2.56 -11.62 27.84
C THR A 47 3.80 -11.14 27.04
N GLY A 48 4.19 -11.83 25.98
CA GLY A 48 5.29 -11.49 25.10
C GLY A 48 4.87 -10.64 23.90
N ALA A 49 5.84 -10.03 23.23
CA ALA A 49 5.63 -9.27 22.00
C ALA A 49 4.99 -10.16 20.90
N VAL A 50 4.07 -9.57 20.12
CA VAL A 50 3.40 -10.22 19.00
C VAL A 50 4.42 -10.56 17.90
N LYS A 51 4.54 -11.81 17.54
CA LYS A 51 5.49 -12.22 16.51
C LYS A 51 4.92 -11.94 15.12
N VAL A 52 5.65 -11.18 14.33
CA VAL A 52 5.37 -10.87 12.93
C VAL A 52 6.54 -11.38 12.09
N ALA A 53 6.27 -12.30 11.19
CA ALA A 53 7.33 -12.83 10.31
C ALA A 53 7.52 -11.89 9.11
N LEU A 54 8.79 -11.63 8.75
CA LEU A 54 9.17 -10.88 7.56
C LEU A 54 9.85 -11.81 6.55
N LEU A 55 9.13 -12.23 5.53
CA LEU A 55 9.59 -13.15 4.49
C LEU A 55 10.21 -12.36 3.34
N LEU A 56 11.52 -12.49 3.13
CA LEU A 56 12.26 -11.76 2.11
C LEU A 56 13.27 -12.66 1.39
N PRO A 57 13.57 -12.41 0.10
CA PRO A 57 14.55 -13.16 -0.69
C PRO A 57 16.01 -12.74 -0.37
N ILE A 58 16.47 -13.00 0.87
CA ILE A 58 17.72 -12.47 1.42
C ILE A 58 18.94 -13.03 0.66
N THR A 59 18.94 -14.33 0.35
CA THR A 59 20.06 -15.03 -0.30
C THR A 59 19.82 -15.35 -1.77
N SER A 60 18.85 -14.67 -2.40
CA SER A 60 18.58 -14.83 -3.83
C SER A 60 19.71 -14.26 -4.71
N SER A 61 19.64 -14.47 -6.03
CA SER A 61 20.63 -14.01 -7.00
C SER A 61 20.39 -12.57 -7.49
N GLY A 62 21.37 -12.00 -8.17
CA GLY A 62 21.27 -10.70 -8.83
C GLY A 62 21.18 -9.52 -7.86
N ASN A 63 20.36 -8.52 -8.19
CA ASN A 63 20.15 -7.31 -7.38
C ASN A 63 19.10 -7.49 -6.26
N THR A 64 18.43 -8.61 -6.22
CA THR A 64 17.34 -8.89 -5.27
C THR A 64 17.77 -8.81 -3.80
N PRO A 65 18.97 -9.32 -3.38
CA PRO A 65 19.41 -9.19 -2.00
C PRO A 65 19.53 -7.73 -1.53
N GLY A 66 19.89 -6.80 -2.43
CA GLY A 66 19.93 -5.38 -2.13
C GLY A 66 18.54 -4.81 -1.82
N VAL A 67 17.54 -5.22 -2.60
CA VAL A 67 16.14 -4.85 -2.36
C VAL A 67 15.62 -5.48 -1.06
N ALA A 68 15.91 -6.76 -0.82
CA ALA A 68 15.53 -7.46 0.41
C ALA A 68 16.14 -6.80 1.65
N LYS A 69 17.41 -6.38 1.58
CA LYS A 69 18.08 -5.61 2.63
C LYS A 69 17.36 -4.30 2.89
N ALA A 70 17.01 -3.55 1.84
CA ALA A 70 16.33 -2.27 1.98
C ALA A 70 14.91 -2.42 2.59
N LEU A 71 14.16 -3.44 2.19
CA LEU A 71 12.86 -3.78 2.78
C LEU A 71 13.01 -4.14 4.27
N LYS A 72 14.03 -4.96 4.62
CA LYS A 72 14.31 -5.31 6.02
C LYS A 72 14.64 -4.07 6.85
N GLN A 73 15.53 -3.21 6.36
CA GLN A 73 15.91 -1.97 7.02
C GLN A 73 14.72 -1.01 7.20
N ALA A 74 13.84 -0.89 6.20
CA ALA A 74 12.62 -0.11 6.30
C ALA A 74 11.63 -0.66 7.34
N ALA A 75 11.50 -1.99 7.42
CA ALA A 75 10.70 -2.68 8.43
C ALA A 75 11.25 -2.44 9.85
N GLU A 76 12.56 -2.48 10.03
CA GLU A 76 13.24 -2.17 11.29
C GLU A 76 13.08 -0.69 11.67
N LEU A 77 13.20 0.23 10.70
CA LEU A 77 12.98 1.65 10.91
C LEU A 77 11.57 1.94 11.43
N ALA A 78 10.56 1.26 10.86
CA ALA A 78 9.19 1.38 11.34
C ALA A 78 9.07 0.99 12.83
N LEU A 79 9.76 -0.07 13.28
CA LEU A 79 9.75 -0.43 14.71
C LEU A 79 10.43 0.62 15.58
N PHE A 80 11.49 1.27 15.09
CA PHE A 80 12.20 2.31 15.85
C PHE A 80 11.38 3.59 16.02
N ASP A 81 10.47 3.87 15.08
CA ASP A 81 9.62 5.06 15.14
C ASP A 81 8.44 4.90 16.11
N PHE A 82 8.22 3.68 16.65
CA PHE A 82 7.24 3.44 17.71
C PHE A 82 7.91 3.29 19.06
N ASP A 83 7.47 4.05 20.04
CA ASP A 83 7.89 3.89 21.43
C ASP A 83 7.40 2.53 21.96
N ASN A 84 8.35 1.62 22.28
CA ASN A 84 8.09 0.32 22.86
C ASN A 84 7.07 -0.54 22.06
N PRO A 85 7.37 -0.93 20.82
CA PRO A 85 6.42 -1.65 19.99
C PRO A 85 6.11 -3.03 20.58
N SER A 86 4.81 -3.39 20.62
CA SER A 86 4.34 -4.71 21.05
C SER A 86 4.60 -5.82 20.03
N VAL A 87 5.45 -5.56 19.03
CA VAL A 87 5.75 -6.44 17.90
C VAL A 87 7.21 -6.88 17.92
N SER A 88 7.44 -8.17 17.74
CA SER A 88 8.75 -8.75 17.46
C SER A 88 8.81 -9.18 15.99
N LEU A 89 9.67 -8.53 15.21
CA LEU A 89 9.87 -8.85 13.80
C LEU A 89 10.85 -10.02 13.66
N VAL A 90 10.44 -11.08 12.94
CA VAL A 90 11.23 -12.30 12.73
C VAL A 90 11.54 -12.46 11.24
N PRO A 91 12.74 -12.04 10.78
CA PRO A 91 13.13 -12.23 9.38
C PRO A 91 13.30 -13.70 9.01
N LYS A 92 12.79 -14.09 7.83
CA LYS A 92 12.89 -15.42 7.24
C LYS A 92 13.32 -15.30 5.79
N ASP A 93 14.29 -16.11 5.38
CA ASP A 93 14.79 -16.11 4.01
C ASP A 93 13.97 -17.02 3.10
N THR A 94 13.41 -16.44 2.05
CA THR A 94 12.65 -17.18 1.02
C THR A 94 13.54 -17.71 -0.12
N ARG A 95 14.78 -17.27 -0.18
CA ARG A 95 15.75 -17.60 -1.26
C ARG A 95 15.27 -17.19 -2.67
N GLY A 96 14.16 -16.43 -2.77
CA GLY A 96 13.56 -16.04 -4.05
C GLY A 96 12.84 -17.19 -4.76
N THR A 97 12.50 -18.27 -4.07
CA THR A 97 11.85 -19.45 -4.66
C THR A 97 10.54 -19.81 -3.96
N PRO A 98 9.60 -20.49 -4.65
CA PRO A 98 8.36 -20.96 -4.03
C PRO A 98 8.61 -21.93 -2.86
N GLU A 99 9.58 -22.84 -3.00
CA GLU A 99 9.93 -23.84 -2.00
C GLU A 99 10.57 -23.18 -0.76
N GLY A 100 11.47 -22.21 -0.97
CA GLY A 100 12.07 -21.42 0.10
C GLY A 100 11.04 -20.59 0.85
N ALA A 101 10.11 -19.97 0.14
CA ALA A 101 9.02 -19.19 0.72
C ALA A 101 8.07 -20.09 1.54
N ARG A 102 7.75 -21.30 1.04
CA ARG A 102 6.98 -22.29 1.78
C ARG A 102 7.66 -22.66 3.09
N ALA A 103 8.94 -23.05 3.04
CA ALA A 103 9.70 -23.42 4.23
C ALA A 103 9.81 -22.27 5.24
N ALA A 104 10.00 -21.03 4.74
CA ALA A 104 10.03 -19.83 5.55
C ALA A 104 8.70 -19.58 6.27
N ALA A 105 7.56 -19.78 5.59
CA ALA A 105 6.22 -19.66 6.17
C ALA A 105 5.96 -20.76 7.22
N GLU A 106 6.31 -22.01 6.93
CA GLU A 106 6.21 -23.13 7.88
C GLU A 106 6.99 -22.83 9.17
N SER A 107 8.26 -22.39 9.03
CA SER A 107 9.08 -21.99 10.17
C SER A 107 8.49 -20.80 10.94
N ALA A 108 7.97 -19.78 10.25
CA ALA A 108 7.36 -18.63 10.88
C ALA A 108 6.13 -19.01 11.75
N ILE A 109 5.29 -19.90 11.23
CA ILE A 109 4.09 -20.39 11.93
C ILE A 109 4.48 -21.25 13.13
N GLN A 110 5.49 -22.12 13.00
CA GLN A 110 6.03 -22.91 14.12
C GLN A 110 6.60 -22.01 15.22
N ASP A 111 7.20 -20.87 14.87
CA ASP A 111 7.68 -19.87 15.83
C ASP A 111 6.55 -19.06 16.48
N GLY A 112 5.30 -19.26 16.04
CA GLY A 112 4.11 -18.56 16.56
C GLY A 112 3.87 -17.19 15.96
N ALA A 113 4.21 -16.96 14.69
CA ALA A 113 3.87 -15.75 13.98
C ALA A 113 2.34 -15.59 13.81
N GLU A 114 1.80 -14.43 14.17
CA GLU A 114 0.38 -14.08 14.01
C GLU A 114 0.10 -13.36 12.67
N LEU A 115 1.14 -12.85 12.01
CA LEU A 115 1.09 -12.17 10.72
C LEU A 115 2.36 -12.48 9.94
N ILE A 116 2.22 -12.63 8.62
CA ILE A 116 3.34 -12.69 7.67
C ILE A 116 3.37 -11.41 6.85
N ILE A 117 4.50 -10.72 6.83
CA ILE A 117 4.80 -9.59 5.94
C ILE A 117 5.77 -10.06 4.85
N GLY A 118 5.50 -9.73 3.61
CA GLY A 118 6.11 -10.39 2.45
C GLY A 118 5.30 -11.61 2.00
N PRO A 119 5.80 -12.41 1.04
CA PRO A 119 7.03 -12.24 0.28
C PRO A 119 6.99 -11.12 -0.79
N LEU A 120 8.11 -11.00 -1.54
CA LEU A 120 8.25 -9.99 -2.59
C LEU A 120 7.66 -10.42 -3.93
N PHE A 121 7.91 -11.65 -4.38
CA PHE A 121 7.54 -12.11 -5.71
C PHE A 121 6.28 -12.99 -5.71
N ALA A 122 5.49 -12.91 -6.78
CA ALA A 122 4.26 -13.69 -6.93
C ALA A 122 4.46 -15.20 -6.76
N GLN A 123 5.56 -15.76 -7.31
CA GLN A 123 5.89 -17.16 -7.15
C GLN A 123 6.16 -17.55 -5.70
N GLU A 124 6.80 -16.67 -4.92
CA GLU A 124 7.04 -16.89 -3.49
C GLU A 124 5.71 -16.85 -2.71
N VAL A 125 4.82 -15.89 -3.05
CA VAL A 125 3.46 -15.82 -2.49
C VAL A 125 2.72 -17.12 -2.75
N SER A 126 2.77 -17.65 -3.99
CA SER A 126 2.14 -18.92 -4.36
C SER A 126 2.67 -20.12 -3.56
N GLY A 127 3.95 -20.09 -3.18
CA GLY A 127 4.55 -21.12 -2.32
C GLY A 127 4.14 -21.02 -0.85
N ALA A 128 4.14 -19.81 -0.28
CA ALA A 128 3.87 -19.55 1.13
C ALA A 128 2.37 -19.52 1.49
N ALA A 129 1.51 -19.03 0.59
CA ALA A 129 0.09 -18.82 0.86
C ALA A 129 -0.70 -20.06 1.29
N PRO A 130 -0.49 -21.27 0.71
CA PRO A 130 -1.20 -22.46 1.16
C PRO A 130 -0.93 -22.79 2.63
N VAL A 131 0.31 -22.63 3.07
CA VAL A 131 0.74 -22.89 4.46
C VAL A 131 0.12 -21.86 5.41
N ALA A 132 0.18 -20.57 5.05
CA ALA A 132 -0.40 -19.49 5.82
C ALA A 132 -1.93 -19.65 5.99
N ARG A 133 -2.63 -20.00 4.91
CA ARG A 133 -4.08 -20.28 4.92
C ARG A 133 -4.46 -21.44 5.82
N GLN A 134 -3.71 -22.54 5.75
CA GLN A 134 -3.95 -23.73 6.60
C GLN A 134 -3.82 -23.40 8.09
N ALA A 135 -2.91 -22.49 8.43
CA ALA A 135 -2.71 -22.03 9.81
C ALA A 135 -3.60 -20.83 10.21
N ASN A 136 -4.43 -20.31 9.30
CA ASN A 136 -5.20 -19.07 9.48
C ASN A 136 -4.34 -17.85 9.85
N VAL A 137 -3.10 -17.80 9.37
CA VAL A 137 -2.20 -16.66 9.54
C VAL A 137 -2.29 -15.77 8.28
N PRO A 138 -2.74 -14.52 8.40
CA PRO A 138 -2.85 -13.62 7.24
C PRO A 138 -1.47 -13.22 6.73
N MET A 139 -1.43 -12.84 5.44
CA MET A 139 -0.21 -12.46 4.74
C MET A 139 -0.39 -11.11 4.06
N ILE A 140 0.55 -10.18 4.27
CA ILE A 140 0.66 -8.90 3.56
C ILE A 140 1.87 -8.98 2.62
N ALA A 141 1.64 -9.31 1.35
CA ALA A 141 2.68 -9.50 0.35
C ALA A 141 2.97 -8.21 -0.44
N PHE A 142 4.20 -8.11 -0.97
CA PHE A 142 4.64 -6.95 -1.77
C PHE A 142 4.52 -7.17 -3.28
N SER A 143 3.99 -8.31 -3.70
CA SER A 143 3.76 -8.61 -5.11
C SER A 143 2.77 -7.63 -5.75
N SER A 144 3.04 -7.26 -6.99
CA SER A 144 2.12 -6.47 -7.83
C SER A 144 1.22 -7.33 -8.73
N ASP A 145 1.36 -8.66 -8.68
CA ASP A 145 0.49 -9.58 -9.43
C ASP A 145 -0.80 -9.85 -8.66
N GLU A 146 -1.90 -9.24 -9.08
CA GLU A 146 -3.20 -9.36 -8.42
C GLU A 146 -3.75 -10.80 -8.41
N LYS A 147 -3.21 -11.72 -9.24
CA LYS A 147 -3.65 -13.13 -9.27
C LYS A 147 -3.33 -13.90 -8.01
N VAL A 148 -2.36 -13.45 -7.21
CA VAL A 148 -2.01 -14.11 -5.95
C VAL A 148 -2.76 -13.55 -4.75
N ALA A 149 -3.61 -12.54 -4.94
CA ALA A 149 -4.44 -11.91 -3.91
C ALA A 149 -5.60 -12.81 -3.44
N GLY A 150 -6.16 -12.46 -2.30
CA GLY A 150 -7.38 -13.08 -1.76
C GLY A 150 -7.12 -14.24 -0.80
N SER A 151 -8.19 -14.71 -0.17
CA SER A 151 -8.15 -15.84 0.78
C SER A 151 -7.08 -15.67 1.88
N GLY A 152 -7.03 -14.50 2.53
CA GLY A 152 -6.05 -14.20 3.60
C GLY A 152 -4.70 -13.66 3.11
N VAL A 153 -4.51 -13.51 1.80
CA VAL A 153 -3.34 -12.82 1.20
C VAL A 153 -3.76 -11.44 0.73
N TYR A 154 -3.10 -10.42 1.24
CA TYR A 154 -3.30 -9.02 0.91
C TYR A 154 -2.07 -8.46 0.21
N LEU A 155 -2.27 -7.74 -0.89
CA LEU A 155 -1.18 -7.11 -1.63
C LEU A 155 -1.04 -5.64 -1.20
N LEU A 156 0.04 -5.33 -0.49
CA LEU A 156 0.45 -3.96 -0.24
C LEU A 156 1.52 -3.60 -1.26
N SER A 157 1.09 -3.08 -2.42
CA SER A 157 1.98 -2.80 -3.55
C SER A 157 1.46 -1.62 -4.36
N PHE A 158 2.25 -1.20 -5.36
CA PHE A 158 1.81 -0.25 -6.38
C PHE A 158 1.14 -1.05 -7.51
N LEU A 159 -0.16 -1.27 -7.38
CA LEU A 159 -0.92 -2.12 -8.29
C LEU A 159 -1.24 -1.36 -9.58
N ALA A 160 -1.02 -2.04 -10.71
CA ALA A 160 -1.26 -1.46 -12.02
C ALA A 160 -2.73 -1.07 -12.21
N GLY A 161 -2.96 0.11 -12.78
CA GLY A 161 -4.31 0.60 -13.11
C GLY A 161 -5.16 1.08 -11.94
N ARG A 162 -4.71 0.91 -10.68
CA ARG A 162 -5.45 1.38 -9.48
C ARG A 162 -5.42 2.89 -9.31
N ASP A 163 -4.48 3.55 -9.95
CA ASP A 163 -4.29 5.00 -9.99
C ASP A 163 -5.07 5.69 -11.12
N VAL A 164 -5.44 4.94 -12.17
CA VAL A 164 -6.10 5.47 -13.36
C VAL A 164 -7.47 6.11 -13.07
N PRO A 165 -8.36 5.53 -12.24
CA PRO A 165 -9.62 6.18 -11.89
C PRO A 165 -9.45 7.58 -11.32
N ARG A 166 -8.41 7.81 -10.51
CA ARG A 166 -8.14 9.08 -9.88
C ARG A 166 -7.83 10.18 -10.89
N ILE A 167 -6.92 9.91 -11.84
CA ILE A 167 -6.52 10.92 -12.83
C ILE A 167 -7.61 11.17 -13.87
N VAL A 168 -8.35 10.12 -14.28
CA VAL A 168 -9.46 10.27 -15.25
C VAL A 168 -10.60 11.08 -14.65
N ALA A 169 -11.00 10.77 -13.41
CA ALA A 169 -12.03 11.55 -12.71
C ALA A 169 -11.62 13.02 -12.54
N TYR A 170 -10.37 13.27 -12.16
CA TYR A 170 -9.82 14.61 -12.05
C TYR A 170 -9.86 15.35 -13.38
N ALA A 171 -9.42 14.74 -14.46
CA ALA A 171 -9.42 15.35 -15.79
C ALA A 171 -10.84 15.73 -16.24
N ILE A 172 -11.82 14.85 -16.06
CA ILE A 172 -13.23 15.10 -16.41
C ILE A 172 -13.79 16.27 -15.57
N ALA A 173 -13.55 16.26 -14.26
CA ALA A 173 -13.99 17.33 -13.35
C ALA A 173 -13.39 18.69 -13.73
N HIS A 174 -12.21 18.70 -14.38
CA HIS A 174 -11.55 19.91 -14.88
C HIS A 174 -11.83 20.18 -16.38
N GLY A 175 -12.96 19.69 -16.90
CA GLY A 175 -13.43 20.01 -18.24
C GLY A 175 -12.67 19.32 -19.37
N LYS A 176 -12.08 18.16 -19.12
CA LYS A 176 -11.32 17.37 -20.09
C LYS A 176 -11.98 16.00 -20.34
N PRO A 177 -13.23 15.92 -20.86
CA PRO A 177 -13.93 14.66 -21.04
C PRO A 177 -13.56 13.92 -22.32
N ASN A 178 -12.84 14.52 -23.28
CA ASN A 178 -12.53 13.92 -24.60
C ASN A 178 -11.07 13.50 -24.64
N PHE A 179 -10.82 12.20 -24.71
CA PHE A 179 -9.49 11.64 -24.55
C PHE A 179 -8.91 11.06 -25.85
N ALA A 180 -7.63 11.34 -26.08
CA ALA A 180 -6.79 10.49 -26.92
C ALA A 180 -6.01 9.53 -26.02
N LEU A 181 -5.77 8.31 -26.51
CA LEU A 181 -4.96 7.29 -25.83
C LEU A 181 -3.76 6.92 -26.69
N LEU A 182 -2.61 6.86 -26.05
CA LEU A 182 -1.38 6.32 -26.63
C LEU A 182 -0.80 5.31 -25.65
N VAL A 183 -1.06 4.01 -25.89
CA VAL A 183 -0.91 2.92 -24.91
C VAL A 183 0.18 1.95 -25.35
N PRO A 184 1.11 1.55 -24.45
CA PRO A 184 2.11 0.54 -24.76
C PRO A 184 1.48 -0.85 -24.90
N GLN A 185 1.94 -1.64 -25.86
CA GLN A 185 1.56 -3.05 -26.06
C GLN A 185 2.23 -3.96 -25.03
N SER A 186 1.93 -3.72 -23.74
CA SER A 186 2.49 -4.43 -22.58
C SER A 186 1.38 -4.94 -21.65
N PRO A 187 1.67 -5.86 -20.72
CA PRO A 187 0.72 -6.25 -19.68
C PRO A 187 0.21 -5.07 -18.86
N TYR A 188 1.10 -4.15 -18.49
CA TYR A 188 0.74 -2.92 -17.77
C TYR A 188 -0.19 -2.02 -18.60
N GLY A 189 0.14 -1.79 -19.88
CA GLY A 189 -0.67 -0.96 -20.76
C GLY A 189 -2.10 -1.48 -20.90
N ARG A 190 -2.28 -2.81 -21.00
CA ARG A 190 -3.63 -3.42 -21.05
C ARG A 190 -4.42 -3.17 -19.79
N VAL A 191 -3.82 -3.38 -18.61
CA VAL A 191 -4.50 -3.15 -17.32
C VAL A 191 -4.87 -1.69 -17.14
N ALA A 192 -3.96 -0.77 -17.49
CA ALA A 192 -4.22 0.66 -17.42
C ALA A 192 -5.34 1.09 -18.40
N GLU A 193 -5.36 0.55 -19.61
CA GLU A 193 -6.39 0.82 -20.62
C GLU A 193 -7.76 0.30 -20.18
N GLU A 194 -7.84 -0.90 -19.60
CA GLU A 194 -9.09 -1.46 -19.06
C GLU A 194 -9.64 -0.59 -17.92
N ALA A 195 -8.78 -0.19 -16.98
CA ALA A 195 -9.16 0.71 -15.91
C ALA A 195 -9.63 2.07 -16.43
N PHE A 196 -8.96 2.60 -17.47
CA PHE A 196 -9.33 3.83 -18.16
C PHE A 196 -10.71 3.72 -18.81
N ALA A 197 -10.95 2.72 -19.64
CA ALA A 197 -12.21 2.53 -20.36
C ALA A 197 -13.40 2.40 -19.38
N LYS A 198 -13.21 1.63 -18.29
CA LYS A 198 -14.22 1.47 -17.24
C LYS A 198 -14.53 2.80 -16.55
N THR A 199 -13.52 3.61 -16.28
CA THR A 199 -13.70 4.89 -15.58
C THR A 199 -14.33 5.94 -16.48
N VAL A 200 -13.84 6.10 -17.70
CA VAL A 200 -14.40 7.03 -18.70
C VAL A 200 -15.87 6.75 -18.97
N GLY A 201 -16.24 5.46 -19.16
CA GLY A 201 -17.63 5.06 -19.39
C GLY A 201 -18.57 5.39 -18.21
N ARG A 202 -18.06 5.36 -16.97
CA ARG A 202 -18.86 5.72 -15.76
C ARG A 202 -18.95 7.23 -15.54
N ALA A 203 -17.90 7.95 -15.87
CA ALA A 203 -17.77 9.37 -15.59
C ALA A 203 -18.27 10.29 -16.71
N GLY A 204 -18.83 9.75 -17.79
CA GLY A 204 -19.38 10.52 -18.90
C GLY A 204 -18.35 11.13 -19.85
N GLY A 205 -17.13 10.61 -19.86
CA GLY A 205 -16.11 10.95 -20.86
C GLY A 205 -16.21 10.10 -22.13
N GLN A 206 -15.34 10.36 -23.09
CA GLN A 206 -15.25 9.56 -24.32
C GLN A 206 -13.82 9.43 -24.83
N THR A 207 -13.53 8.32 -25.49
CA THR A 207 -12.30 8.10 -26.24
C THR A 207 -12.48 8.54 -27.68
N VAL A 208 -11.76 9.57 -28.10
CA VAL A 208 -11.80 10.14 -29.45
C VAL A 208 -10.88 9.38 -30.41
N VAL A 209 -9.67 9.09 -29.95
CA VAL A 209 -8.68 8.35 -30.73
C VAL A 209 -7.88 7.41 -29.81
N ARG A 210 -7.59 6.22 -30.32
CA ARG A 210 -6.79 5.21 -29.64
C ARG A 210 -5.66 4.76 -30.56
N ALA A 211 -4.43 4.83 -30.06
CA ALA A 211 -3.25 4.31 -30.73
C ALA A 211 -2.44 3.46 -29.75
N THR A 212 -1.77 2.44 -30.27
CA THR A 212 -0.89 1.58 -29.45
C THR A 212 0.49 1.48 -30.09
N PHE A 213 1.51 1.27 -29.26
CA PHE A 213 2.89 1.16 -29.71
C PHE A 213 3.62 0.00 -29.01
N PRO A 214 4.57 -0.67 -29.70
CA PRO A 214 5.49 -1.60 -29.06
C PRO A 214 6.39 -0.87 -28.06
N PRO A 215 6.53 -1.33 -26.80
CA PRO A 215 7.43 -0.72 -25.83
C PRO A 215 8.90 -0.89 -26.26
N ASN A 216 9.76 0.02 -25.80
CA ASN A 216 11.19 0.03 -26.08
C ASN A 216 11.58 0.13 -27.57
N ASP A 217 10.69 0.64 -28.44
CA ASP A 217 10.95 0.83 -29.87
C ASP A 217 10.50 2.23 -30.32
N ALA A 218 11.42 3.19 -30.25
CA ALA A 218 11.15 4.58 -30.63
C ALA A 218 10.70 4.75 -32.09
N ASN A 219 11.18 3.90 -33.02
CA ASN A 219 10.79 3.97 -34.41
C ASN A 219 9.34 3.52 -34.60
N ALA A 220 8.91 2.48 -33.92
CA ALA A 220 7.54 1.99 -33.97
C ALA A 220 6.54 2.97 -33.29
N MET A 221 6.99 3.88 -32.44
CA MET A 221 6.16 4.93 -31.83
C MET A 221 5.75 6.03 -32.81
N LEU A 222 6.49 6.26 -33.90
CA LEU A 222 6.21 7.34 -34.86
C LEU A 222 4.82 7.27 -35.48
N GLY A 223 4.39 6.10 -35.92
CA GLY A 223 3.06 5.88 -36.53
C GLY A 223 1.92 6.24 -35.57
N PRO A 224 1.87 5.62 -34.40
CA PRO A 224 0.91 5.93 -33.33
C PRO A 224 0.88 7.41 -32.91
N VAL A 225 2.03 8.06 -32.77
CA VAL A 225 2.10 9.51 -32.46
C VAL A 225 1.47 10.35 -33.58
N ARG A 226 1.77 10.03 -34.86
CA ARG A 226 1.15 10.69 -36.01
C ARG A 226 -0.37 10.48 -36.04
N GLN A 227 -0.86 9.31 -35.69
CA GLN A 227 -2.30 9.04 -35.63
C GLN A 227 -2.99 9.98 -34.64
N VAL A 228 -2.46 10.14 -33.43
CA VAL A 228 -2.96 11.08 -32.42
C VAL A 228 -2.86 12.53 -32.93
N ALA A 229 -1.70 12.92 -33.49
CA ALA A 229 -1.49 14.25 -34.03
C ALA A 229 -2.50 14.61 -35.15
N ASN A 230 -2.78 13.68 -36.03
CA ASN A 230 -3.75 13.85 -37.15
C ASN A 230 -5.17 14.03 -36.60
N ALA A 231 -5.59 13.29 -35.57
CA ALA A 231 -6.88 13.47 -34.91
C ALA A 231 -7.04 14.90 -34.35
N ILE A 232 -6.00 15.38 -33.67
CA ILE A 232 -5.99 16.75 -33.12
C ILE A 232 -6.03 17.81 -34.25
N LYS A 233 -5.22 17.61 -35.32
CA LYS A 233 -5.13 18.57 -36.45
C LYS A 233 -6.38 18.58 -37.34
N SER A 234 -7.12 17.46 -37.43
CA SER A 234 -8.38 17.38 -38.18
C SER A 234 -9.57 18.06 -37.48
N GLY A 235 -9.35 18.66 -36.33
CA GLY A 235 -10.38 19.37 -35.58
C GLY A 235 -11.22 18.49 -34.68
N GLN A 236 -10.83 17.23 -34.46
CA GLN A 236 -11.47 16.42 -33.44
C GLN A 236 -11.21 17.02 -32.07
N LYS A 237 -12.26 17.15 -31.26
CA LYS A 237 -12.12 17.70 -29.92
C LYS A 237 -11.40 16.69 -29.02
N VAL A 238 -10.11 16.90 -28.80
CA VAL A 238 -9.28 16.14 -27.85
C VAL A 238 -8.88 17.07 -26.74
N ASP A 239 -9.35 16.82 -25.52
CA ASP A 239 -9.05 17.65 -24.37
C ASP A 239 -7.83 17.14 -23.58
N ALA A 240 -7.63 15.81 -23.54
CA ALA A 240 -6.49 15.20 -22.86
C ALA A 240 -5.91 14.00 -23.63
N LEU A 241 -4.60 13.79 -23.46
CA LEU A 241 -3.86 12.64 -23.98
C LEU A 241 -3.39 11.77 -22.81
N PHE A 242 -3.92 10.55 -22.75
CA PHE A 242 -3.54 9.55 -21.75
C PHE A 242 -2.33 8.73 -22.20
N LEU A 243 -1.28 8.75 -21.36
CA LEU A 243 0.03 8.14 -21.60
C LEU A 243 0.41 7.21 -20.44
N PRO A 244 -0.15 5.98 -20.34
CA PRO A 244 0.18 5.01 -19.30
C PRO A 244 1.45 4.26 -19.66
N THR A 245 2.60 4.91 -19.55
CA THR A 245 3.85 4.37 -20.09
C THR A 245 4.99 4.46 -19.08
N SER A 246 5.99 3.57 -19.24
CA SER A 246 7.20 3.55 -18.41
C SER A 246 8.02 4.83 -18.59
N PRO A 247 8.92 5.15 -17.64
CA PRO A 247 9.84 6.29 -17.78
C PRO A 247 10.68 6.23 -19.05
N GLU A 248 11.17 5.05 -19.43
CA GLU A 248 12.02 4.83 -20.62
C GLU A 248 11.27 5.11 -21.92
N ASP A 249 10.04 4.57 -22.02
CA ASP A 249 9.18 4.83 -23.18
C ASP A 249 8.74 6.30 -23.22
N LEU A 250 8.47 6.91 -22.08
CA LEU A 250 8.06 8.30 -21.97
C LEU A 250 9.14 9.26 -22.48
N GLN A 251 10.41 8.98 -22.12
CA GLN A 251 11.58 9.73 -22.63
C GLN A 251 11.71 9.63 -24.17
N SER A 252 11.37 8.47 -24.73
CA SER A 252 11.35 8.27 -26.18
C SER A 252 10.18 8.96 -26.87
N LEU A 253 9.00 8.97 -26.23
CA LEU A 253 7.77 9.60 -26.77
C LEU A 253 7.82 11.13 -26.73
N ALA A 254 8.39 11.73 -25.69
CA ALA A 254 8.37 13.17 -25.46
C ALA A 254 8.86 13.99 -26.67
N PRO A 255 10.03 13.69 -27.28
CA PRO A 255 10.49 14.42 -28.48
C PRO A 255 9.62 14.13 -29.70
N LEU A 256 9.04 12.92 -29.84
CA LEU A 256 8.17 12.58 -30.96
C LEU A 256 6.84 13.34 -30.91
N LEU A 257 6.25 13.49 -29.72
CA LEU A 257 5.06 14.31 -29.50
C LEU A 257 5.31 15.77 -29.89
N THR A 258 6.44 16.32 -29.42
CA THR A 258 6.84 17.72 -29.78
C THR A 258 7.01 17.86 -31.29
N SER A 259 7.70 16.95 -31.96
CA SER A 259 7.93 16.97 -33.41
C SER A 259 6.63 16.88 -34.21
N ALA A 260 5.62 16.19 -33.68
CA ALA A 260 4.30 16.04 -34.28
C ALA A 260 3.35 17.21 -33.96
N ASP A 261 3.82 18.24 -33.23
CA ASP A 261 3.05 19.40 -32.75
C ASP A 261 1.92 19.01 -31.76
N VAL A 262 2.12 17.92 -31.01
CA VAL A 262 1.29 17.52 -29.87
C VAL A 262 1.95 18.05 -28.59
N THR A 263 1.41 19.14 -28.07
CA THR A 263 2.02 19.87 -26.94
C THR A 263 1.02 20.10 -25.82
N SER A 264 1.52 20.36 -24.62
CA SER A 264 0.68 20.67 -23.45
C SER A 264 -0.17 21.94 -23.61
N ALA A 265 0.19 22.83 -24.54
CA ALA A 265 -0.63 23.99 -24.90
C ALA A 265 -1.89 23.64 -25.70
N ARG A 266 -1.90 22.50 -26.40
CA ARG A 266 -3.02 22.04 -27.24
C ARG A 266 -3.88 20.99 -26.55
N VAL A 267 -3.27 20.08 -25.80
CA VAL A 267 -3.92 18.94 -25.18
C VAL A 267 -3.31 18.68 -23.80
N GLN A 268 -4.12 18.47 -22.79
CA GLN A 268 -3.64 18.14 -21.45
C GLN A 268 -3.03 16.73 -21.43
N PHE A 269 -1.74 16.63 -21.14
CA PHE A 269 -1.13 15.32 -20.93
C PHE A 269 -1.51 14.78 -19.55
N ILE A 270 -1.94 13.52 -19.49
CA ILE A 270 -2.22 12.81 -18.25
C ILE A 270 -1.51 11.46 -18.25
N GLY A 271 -0.85 11.17 -17.13
CA GLY A 271 -0.10 9.94 -16.91
C GLY A 271 -0.69 9.09 -15.80
N THR A 272 0.05 8.06 -15.44
CA THR A 272 -0.19 7.19 -14.30
C THR A 272 0.90 7.40 -13.23
N GLY A 273 0.87 6.66 -12.12
CA GLY A 273 1.93 6.66 -11.12
C GLY A 273 3.32 6.29 -11.68
N GLN A 274 3.41 5.74 -12.88
CA GLN A 274 4.68 5.53 -13.59
C GLN A 274 5.43 6.85 -13.88
N TRP A 275 4.72 7.98 -13.85
CA TRP A 275 5.32 9.30 -14.01
C TRP A 275 6.00 9.82 -12.74
N ASP A 276 5.80 9.15 -11.60
CA ASP A 276 6.44 9.51 -10.33
C ASP A 276 7.90 8.98 -10.26
N TYR A 277 8.75 9.48 -11.16
CA TYR A 277 10.17 9.15 -11.19
C TYR A 277 11.05 10.39 -11.07
N PRO A 278 12.27 10.23 -10.54
CA PRO A 278 13.22 11.34 -10.43
C PRO A 278 13.48 11.99 -11.78
N ASN A 279 13.48 13.32 -11.81
CA ASN A 279 13.83 14.12 -12.99
C ASN A 279 12.82 14.10 -14.16
N ILE A 280 11.57 13.67 -13.96
CA ILE A 280 10.53 13.81 -15.00
C ILE A 280 10.43 15.26 -15.53
N GLY A 281 10.70 16.26 -14.70
CA GLY A 281 10.71 17.67 -15.09
C GLY A 281 11.77 18.06 -16.12
N ARG A 282 12.75 17.17 -16.41
CA ARG A 282 13.72 17.38 -17.52
C ARG A 282 13.10 17.14 -18.89
N GLU A 283 11.99 16.41 -18.95
CA GLU A 283 11.22 16.16 -20.18
C GLU A 283 10.33 17.37 -20.46
N LYS A 284 10.90 18.38 -21.13
CA LYS A 284 10.23 19.68 -21.40
C LYS A 284 8.86 19.54 -22.08
N ALA A 285 8.69 18.50 -22.90
CA ALA A 285 7.41 18.20 -23.56
C ALA A 285 6.30 17.84 -22.57
N LEU A 286 6.66 17.33 -21.40
CA LEU A 286 5.71 16.87 -20.38
C LEU A 286 5.37 17.92 -19.34
N LEU A 287 6.02 19.09 -19.37
CA LEU A 287 5.73 20.17 -18.42
C LEU A 287 4.26 20.56 -18.48
N GLY A 288 3.64 20.68 -17.31
CA GLY A 288 2.19 20.91 -17.19
C GLY A 288 1.35 19.63 -17.23
N GLY A 289 1.93 18.46 -17.51
CA GLY A 289 1.24 17.17 -17.48
C GLY A 289 0.80 16.79 -16.07
N TRP A 290 -0.32 16.09 -15.94
CA TRP A 290 -0.92 15.67 -14.68
C TRP A 290 -0.74 14.16 -14.46
N TYR A 291 -0.51 13.76 -13.22
CA TYR A 291 -0.43 12.34 -12.87
C TYR A 291 -0.81 12.11 -11.40
N PRO A 292 -1.37 10.94 -11.08
CA PRO A 292 -1.70 10.58 -9.71
C PRO A 292 -0.47 9.96 -9.04
N ALA A 293 -0.13 10.45 -7.84
CA ALA A 293 0.95 9.87 -7.06
C ALA A 293 0.74 10.16 -5.55
N PRO A 294 1.45 9.48 -4.66
CA PRO A 294 1.51 9.85 -3.26
C PRO A 294 2.03 11.28 -3.05
N ASP A 295 1.63 11.92 -1.94
CA ASP A 295 2.19 13.22 -1.57
C ASP A 295 3.72 13.11 -1.38
N PRO A 296 4.53 13.93 -2.08
CA PRO A 296 5.98 13.84 -2.03
C PRO A 296 6.59 14.02 -0.63
N LYS A 297 5.88 14.70 0.29
CA LYS A 297 6.38 14.97 1.65
C LYS A 297 6.61 13.70 2.46
N GLY A 298 5.68 12.73 2.37
CA GLY A 298 5.80 11.46 3.09
C GLY A 298 7.06 10.71 2.67
N TRP A 299 7.27 10.57 1.37
CA TRP A 299 8.47 9.95 0.82
C TRP A 299 9.76 10.69 1.19
N SER A 300 9.77 12.03 1.12
CA SER A 300 10.91 12.85 1.51
C SER A 300 11.31 12.65 2.97
N ASN A 301 10.34 12.65 3.89
CA ASN A 301 10.56 12.43 5.31
C ASN A 301 11.11 11.02 5.58
N PHE A 302 10.51 10.00 4.97
CA PHE A 302 10.97 8.61 5.09
C PHE A 302 12.40 8.46 4.58
N THR A 303 12.70 9.00 3.41
CA THR A 303 14.03 8.95 2.80
C THR A 303 15.09 9.61 3.69
N ALA A 304 14.77 10.75 4.29
CA ALA A 304 15.67 11.46 5.20
C ALA A 304 15.94 10.64 6.48
N SER A 305 14.90 10.05 7.08
CA SER A 305 15.04 9.19 8.26
C SER A 305 15.82 7.92 7.96
N TYR A 306 15.53 7.28 6.83
CA TYR A 306 16.23 6.09 6.37
C TYR A 306 17.72 6.38 6.10
N ALA A 307 18.03 7.47 5.37
CA ALA A 307 19.39 7.86 5.07
C ALA A 307 20.18 8.22 6.33
N LYS A 308 19.57 8.88 7.31
CA LYS A 308 20.15 9.18 8.62
C LYS A 308 20.52 7.91 9.38
N THR A 309 19.69 6.87 9.31
CA THR A 309 19.88 5.62 10.07
C THR A 309 20.85 4.66 9.36
N TYR A 310 20.75 4.53 8.04
CA TYR A 310 21.47 3.50 7.27
C TYR A 310 22.53 4.03 6.29
N GLY A 311 22.67 5.35 6.17
CA GLY A 311 23.68 5.99 5.32
C GLY A 311 23.45 5.84 3.81
N ALA A 312 22.23 5.48 3.37
CA ALA A 312 21.88 5.23 1.98
C ALA A 312 20.47 5.70 1.64
N THR A 313 20.20 6.02 0.38
CA THR A 313 18.86 6.30 -0.11
C THR A 313 18.11 4.99 -0.36
N PRO A 314 16.90 4.79 0.19
CA PRO A 314 16.13 3.57 -0.03
C PRO A 314 15.54 3.52 -1.45
N PRO A 315 15.39 2.33 -2.06
CA PRO A 315 14.55 2.19 -3.24
C PRO A 315 13.09 2.45 -2.90
N ARG A 316 12.30 2.92 -3.88
CA ARG A 316 10.89 3.32 -3.67
C ARG A 316 10.05 2.23 -2.96
N ILE A 317 10.28 0.97 -3.33
CA ILE A 317 9.56 -0.19 -2.77
C ILE A 317 9.79 -0.38 -1.26
N ALA A 318 10.83 0.22 -0.67
CA ALA A 318 11.12 0.07 0.75
C ALA A 318 10.03 0.65 1.65
N SER A 319 9.29 1.68 1.19
CA SER A 319 8.14 2.25 1.91
C SER A 319 7.06 1.21 2.21
N LEU A 320 6.88 0.20 1.34
CA LEU A 320 5.88 -0.84 1.54
C LEU A 320 6.14 -1.68 2.80
N ALA A 321 7.40 -1.97 3.10
CA ALA A 321 7.77 -2.72 4.31
C ALA A 321 7.59 -1.86 5.57
N TYR A 322 7.93 -0.58 5.50
CA TYR A 322 7.67 0.38 6.58
C TYR A 322 6.16 0.46 6.87
N ASP A 323 5.33 0.65 5.84
CA ASP A 323 3.88 0.73 5.95
C ASP A 323 3.26 -0.56 6.52
N ALA A 324 3.72 -1.73 6.05
CA ALA A 324 3.23 -3.03 6.53
C ALA A 324 3.54 -3.25 8.01
N VAL A 325 4.74 -2.88 8.48
CA VAL A 325 5.11 -3.01 9.89
C VAL A 325 4.38 -1.99 10.73
N SER A 326 4.22 -0.75 10.27
CA SER A 326 3.41 0.28 10.96
C SER A 326 1.96 -0.17 11.15
N LEU A 327 1.36 -0.79 10.12
CA LEU A 327 0.05 -1.42 10.21
C LEU A 327 0.06 -2.54 11.26
N ALA A 328 1.06 -3.44 11.23
CA ALA A 328 1.16 -4.54 12.16
C ALA A 328 1.26 -4.06 13.62
N VAL A 329 2.08 -3.03 13.90
CA VAL A 329 2.19 -2.41 15.23
C VAL A 329 0.87 -1.78 15.65
N SER A 330 0.20 -1.04 14.76
CA SER A 330 -1.11 -0.43 15.05
C SER A 330 -2.16 -1.47 15.45
N LEU A 331 -2.20 -2.61 14.79
CA LEU A 331 -3.18 -3.68 15.05
C LEU A 331 -2.77 -4.60 16.20
N SER A 332 -1.50 -4.66 16.58
CA SER A 332 -1.00 -5.49 17.69
C SER A 332 -1.62 -5.15 19.04
N GLN A 333 -2.15 -3.93 19.19
CA GLN A 333 -2.84 -3.46 20.39
C GLN A 333 -4.21 -4.11 20.61
N ASN A 334 -4.79 -4.74 19.60
CA ASN A 334 -6.04 -5.48 19.72
C ASN A 334 -5.83 -6.77 20.56
N PRO A 335 -6.90 -7.33 21.16
CA PRO A 335 -6.82 -8.56 21.92
C PRO A 335 -6.26 -9.73 21.11
N PRO A 336 -5.55 -10.71 21.73
CA PRO A 336 -5.10 -11.92 21.07
C PRO A 336 -6.23 -12.62 20.29
N GLY A 337 -5.94 -13.11 19.08
CA GLY A 337 -6.91 -13.72 18.17
C GLY A 337 -7.81 -12.73 17.40
N GLN A 338 -7.75 -11.43 17.73
CA GLN A 338 -8.50 -10.38 17.01
C GLN A 338 -7.60 -9.40 16.26
N ARG A 339 -6.28 -9.46 16.47
CA ARG A 339 -5.31 -8.46 15.97
C ARG A 339 -5.36 -8.31 14.44
N TYR A 340 -5.22 -9.39 13.74
CA TYR A 340 -5.07 -9.41 12.27
C TYR A 340 -6.24 -10.10 11.57
N THR A 341 -7.45 -9.98 12.14
CA THR A 341 -8.67 -10.50 11.49
C THR A 341 -8.97 -9.76 10.19
N LEU A 342 -9.76 -10.39 9.31
CA LEU A 342 -10.22 -9.76 8.06
C LEU A 342 -10.79 -8.35 8.32
N ALA A 343 -11.66 -8.20 9.33
CA ALA A 343 -12.29 -6.92 9.65
C ALA A 343 -11.27 -5.84 10.06
N GLN A 344 -10.22 -6.21 10.78
CA GLN A 344 -9.18 -5.28 11.20
C GLN A 344 -8.26 -4.89 10.04
N LEU A 345 -7.85 -5.87 9.22
CA LEU A 345 -6.98 -5.65 8.08
C LEU A 345 -7.66 -4.83 6.98
N THR A 346 -8.97 -5.05 6.76
CA THR A 346 -9.74 -4.38 5.69
C THR A 346 -10.64 -3.25 6.20
N ARG A 347 -10.30 -2.65 7.35
CA ARG A 347 -11.09 -1.55 7.91
C ARG A 347 -11.24 -0.40 6.92
N ALA A 348 -12.46 0.14 6.82
CA ALA A 348 -12.80 1.18 5.84
C ALA A 348 -11.98 2.47 6.00
N SER A 349 -11.57 2.81 7.24
CA SER A 349 -10.72 3.97 7.52
C SER A 349 -9.32 3.85 6.91
N GLY A 350 -8.86 2.63 6.59
CA GLY A 350 -7.50 2.39 6.13
C GLY A 350 -6.43 2.66 7.19
N PHE A 351 -5.21 2.87 6.72
CA PHE A 351 -4.00 3.08 7.50
C PHE A 351 -3.19 4.23 6.91
N ALA A 352 -2.58 5.03 7.78
CA ALA A 352 -1.61 6.02 7.35
C ALA A 352 -0.26 5.34 7.05
N GLY A 353 0.36 5.71 5.95
CA GLY A 353 1.67 5.20 5.54
C GLY A 353 2.56 6.31 4.98
N VAL A 354 3.79 5.94 4.60
CA VAL A 354 4.75 6.81 3.92
C VAL A 354 4.16 7.40 2.65
N ASP A 355 3.46 6.55 1.90
CA ASP A 355 2.83 6.90 0.62
C ASP A 355 1.38 7.34 0.78
N GLY A 356 1.07 8.00 1.91
CA GLY A 356 -0.26 8.47 2.23
C GLY A 356 -1.19 7.39 2.77
N LEU A 357 -2.48 7.70 2.78
CA LEU A 357 -3.50 6.77 3.25
C LEU A 357 -3.63 5.57 2.32
N PHE A 358 -3.70 4.36 2.88
CA PHE A 358 -3.98 3.13 2.12
C PHE A 358 -4.97 2.25 2.88
N ARG A 359 -5.67 1.38 2.17
CA ARG A 359 -6.47 0.31 2.76
C ARG A 359 -6.32 -0.99 1.98
N LEU A 360 -6.40 -2.10 2.71
CA LEU A 360 -6.51 -3.42 2.13
C LEU A 360 -7.98 -3.72 1.87
N LEU A 361 -8.27 -4.43 0.80
CA LEU A 361 -9.63 -4.77 0.39
C LEU A 361 -9.95 -6.24 0.67
N PRO A 362 -11.23 -6.62 0.83
CA PRO A 362 -11.63 -8.01 1.07
C PRO A 362 -11.20 -8.99 -0.03
N ASP A 363 -11.01 -8.52 -1.26
CA ASP A 363 -10.51 -9.31 -2.39
C ASP A 363 -8.99 -9.56 -2.33
N GLY A 364 -8.32 -8.99 -1.33
CA GLY A 364 -6.87 -9.09 -1.13
C GLY A 364 -6.05 -8.05 -1.88
N THR A 365 -6.67 -7.17 -2.65
CA THR A 365 -5.97 -6.03 -3.26
C THR A 365 -5.86 -4.85 -2.30
N SER A 366 -5.22 -3.77 -2.72
CA SER A 366 -5.17 -2.52 -1.96
C SER A 366 -5.49 -1.31 -2.81
N GLU A 367 -5.89 -0.24 -2.17
CA GLU A 367 -6.01 1.07 -2.79
C GLU A 367 -5.32 2.14 -1.94
N ARG A 368 -4.92 3.22 -2.60
CA ARG A 368 -4.22 4.35 -1.98
C ARG A 368 -4.93 5.66 -2.24
N GLY A 369 -4.92 6.54 -1.26
CA GLY A 369 -5.29 7.94 -1.45
C GLY A 369 -4.15 8.65 -2.17
N LEU A 370 -4.37 9.02 -3.44
CA LEU A 370 -3.37 9.66 -4.27
C LEU A 370 -3.67 11.15 -4.45
N ALA A 371 -2.64 11.98 -4.36
CA ALA A 371 -2.66 13.35 -4.82
C ALA A 371 -2.72 13.40 -6.36
N ILE A 372 -3.09 14.54 -6.92
CA ILE A 372 -2.84 14.86 -8.32
C ILE A 372 -1.66 15.82 -8.37
N LEU A 373 -0.65 15.42 -9.08
CA LEU A 373 0.58 16.16 -9.26
C LEU A 373 0.67 16.73 -10.68
N GLN A 374 1.36 17.86 -10.82
CA GLN A 374 1.72 18.44 -12.09
C GLN A 374 3.21 18.39 -12.30
N VAL A 375 3.65 18.00 -13.48
CA VAL A 375 5.07 18.02 -13.86
C VAL A 375 5.56 19.46 -13.94
N ARG A 376 6.59 19.78 -13.15
CA ARG A 376 7.33 21.05 -13.17
C ARG A 376 8.82 20.78 -13.34
N GLU A 377 9.57 21.78 -13.76
CA GLU A 377 11.01 21.66 -14.05
C GLU A 377 11.84 21.23 -12.83
N TYR A 378 11.49 21.69 -11.64
CA TYR A 378 12.25 21.48 -10.40
C TYR A 378 11.54 20.59 -9.38
N GLY A 379 10.68 19.70 -9.83
CA GLY A 379 9.91 18.78 -9.00
C GLY A 379 8.41 18.96 -9.17
N PRO A 380 7.60 18.01 -8.72
CA PRO A 380 6.16 18.05 -8.91
C PRO A 380 5.49 19.11 -8.05
N GLU A 381 4.44 19.72 -8.59
CA GLU A 381 3.50 20.57 -7.86
C GLU A 381 2.24 19.80 -7.51
N VAL A 382 1.79 19.88 -6.27
CA VAL A 382 0.53 19.26 -5.84
C VAL A 382 -0.63 20.16 -6.27
N LEU A 383 -1.45 19.71 -7.22
CA LEU A 383 -2.66 20.40 -7.68
C LEU A 383 -3.86 20.08 -6.79
N GLU A 384 -3.99 18.82 -6.41
CA GLU A 384 -5.03 18.36 -5.49
C GLU A 384 -4.42 17.40 -4.49
N PRO A 385 -4.53 17.65 -3.18
CA PRO A 385 -3.95 16.79 -2.16
C PRO A 385 -4.60 15.41 -2.16
N ALA A 386 -3.88 14.43 -1.62
CA ALA A 386 -4.45 13.13 -1.36
C ALA A 386 -5.64 13.24 -0.38
N PRO A 387 -6.70 12.44 -0.55
CA PRO A 387 -7.85 12.47 0.35
C PRO A 387 -7.45 12.04 1.77
N ASN A 388 -8.05 12.67 2.77
CA ASN A 388 -7.84 12.34 4.18
C ASN A 388 -8.65 11.12 4.66
N GLY A 389 -9.40 10.47 3.77
CA GLY A 389 -10.22 9.29 4.07
C GLY A 389 -10.75 8.64 2.80
N PHE A 390 -11.10 7.37 2.91
CA PHE A 390 -11.80 6.64 1.84
C PHE A 390 -13.30 6.81 2.02
N THR A 391 -13.94 7.53 1.12
CA THR A 391 -15.41 7.58 1.05
C THR A 391 -15.91 6.57 0.01
N SER A 392 -17.08 5.99 0.23
CA SER A 392 -17.70 5.01 -0.66
C SER A 392 -17.98 5.50 -2.09
N ALA A 393 -17.73 6.77 -2.37
CA ALA A 393 -18.01 7.44 -3.65
C ALA A 393 -16.76 7.87 -4.43
N GLN A 394 -15.55 7.51 -4.02
CA GLN A 394 -14.33 8.08 -4.63
C GLN A 394 -13.80 7.36 -5.87
N TYR A 395 -14.32 6.17 -6.24
CA TYR A 395 -13.83 5.45 -7.44
C TYR A 395 -14.93 4.62 -8.12
#